data_6b9d274662f6349596b9ec9fd375a5d9
#
_entry.id   6b9d274662f6349596b9ec9fd375a5d9
#
_cell.length_a   1.000
_cell.length_b   1.000
_cell.length_c   1.000
_cell.angle_alpha   90.00
_cell.angle_beta   90.00
_cell.angle_gamma   90.00
#
_symmetry.space_group_name_H-M   'P 1'
#
loop_
_entity.id
_entity.type
_entity.pdbx_description
1 polymer ?
#
loop_
_entity_poly.entity_id
_entity_poly.type
_entity_poly.pdbx_seq_one_letter_code
_entity_poly.pdbx_strand_id
1 'polypeptide(L)'
;YGTYLISNLAKDLKIKKYVEEKLKNASISKINIERAAKKLRLSIFSSRPGIIIGKKGADIESLKNDLAKMSNLEVFLDIKEVRKPEVEAKLVAENIANQLEKRISFRRAMKKAVQSAMRLGAKGVKVVCSGRLGGAEIARTEKYHEGSVPLHTLRGDIDYATAEAETTYGICGIKVWINKG
;
A
#
# COMPACT_ATOMS: atom_id res chain seq x y z
N TYR A 1 10.69 29.49 10.33
CA TYR A 1 9.50 28.62 10.06
C TYR A 1 9.82 27.51 9.07
N GLY A 2 10.53 27.78 7.96
CA GLY A 2 10.83 26.79 6.92
C GLY A 2 11.66 25.60 7.38
N THR A 3 12.74 25.83 8.12
CA THR A 3 13.64 24.78 8.64
C THR A 3 12.96 23.82 9.61
N TYR A 4 12.02 24.31 10.43
CA TYR A 4 11.25 23.49 11.37
C TYR A 4 10.28 22.54 10.63
N LEU A 5 9.59 23.04 9.59
CA LEU A 5 8.69 22.23 8.77
C LEU A 5 9.44 21.15 8.01
N ILE A 6 10.59 21.46 7.41
CA ILE A 6 11.44 20.51 6.68
C ILE A 6 11.95 19.41 7.62
N SER A 7 12.43 19.77 8.82
CA SER A 7 12.90 18.81 9.81
C SER A 7 11.79 17.85 10.26
N ASN A 8 10.58 18.37 10.50
CA ASN A 8 9.45 17.55 10.90
C ASN A 8 8.99 16.62 9.77
N LEU A 9 8.91 17.11 8.53
CA LEU A 9 8.57 16.30 7.37
C LEU A 9 9.57 15.17 7.17
N ALA A 10 10.88 15.46 7.28
CA ALA A 10 11.91 14.42 7.16
C ALA A 10 11.80 13.34 8.24
N LYS A 11 11.44 13.72 9.47
CA LYS A 11 11.17 12.76 10.56
C LYS A 11 9.92 11.93 10.28
N ASP A 12 8.85 12.56 9.80
CA ASP A 12 7.59 11.87 9.49
C ASP A 12 7.76 10.87 8.35
N LEU A 13 8.54 11.21 7.31
CA LEU A 13 8.88 10.28 6.24
C LEU A 13 9.71 9.09 6.74
N LYS A 14 10.67 9.31 7.64
CA LYS A 14 11.44 8.22 8.27
C LYS A 14 10.55 7.30 9.10
N ILE A 15 9.65 7.88 9.90
CA ILE A 15 8.67 7.12 10.70
C ILE A 15 7.77 6.28 9.77
N LYS A 16 7.23 6.89 8.72
CA LYS A 16 6.38 6.20 7.75
C LYS A 16 7.10 5.01 7.12
N LYS A 17 8.31 5.23 6.63
CA LYS A 17 9.14 4.18 6.02
C LYS A 17 9.44 3.04 7.01
N TYR A 18 9.82 3.36 8.24
CA TYR A 18 10.08 2.38 9.30
C TYR A 18 8.84 1.52 9.60
N VAL A 19 7.67 2.15 9.70
CA VAL A 19 6.41 1.43 9.94
C VAL A 19 6.04 0.53 8.76
N GLU A 20 6.20 1.01 7.52
CA GLU A 20 5.95 0.22 6.31
C GLU A 20 6.88 -1.00 6.22
N GLU A 21 8.16 -0.84 6.52
CA GLU A 21 9.15 -1.93 6.53
C GLU A 21 8.87 -2.97 7.62
N LYS A 22 8.61 -2.51 8.86
CA LYS A 22 8.35 -3.39 10.01
C LYS A 22 7.05 -4.17 9.89
N LEU A 23 6.03 -3.56 9.28
CA LEU A 23 4.69 -4.13 9.12
C LEU A 23 4.40 -4.58 7.69
N LYS A 24 5.40 -4.88 6.89
CA LYS A 24 5.24 -5.35 5.49
C LYS A 24 4.25 -6.52 5.35
N ASN A 25 4.20 -7.41 6.36
CA ASN A 25 3.31 -8.58 6.36
C ASN A 25 1.85 -8.26 6.75
N ALA A 26 1.58 -7.06 7.26
CA ALA A 26 0.26 -6.67 7.76
C ALA A 26 -0.64 -6.06 6.69
N SER A 27 -0.17 -5.95 5.45
CA SER A 27 -0.93 -5.40 4.32
C SER A 27 -1.51 -4.01 4.64
N ILE A 28 -0.63 -3.02 4.75
CA ILE A 28 -0.99 -1.64 5.08
C ILE A 28 -1.47 -0.92 3.84
N SER A 29 -2.68 -0.36 3.89
CA SER A 29 -3.21 0.51 2.83
C SER A 29 -2.67 1.93 2.94
N LYS A 30 -2.83 2.55 4.11
CA LYS A 30 -2.49 3.96 4.33
C LYS A 30 -1.99 4.20 5.75
N ILE A 31 -1.04 5.12 5.89
CA ILE A 31 -0.58 5.63 7.18
C ILE A 31 -0.81 7.13 7.21
N ASN A 32 -1.63 7.59 8.14
CA ASN A 32 -1.81 9.01 8.42
C ASN A 32 -1.02 9.38 9.67
N ILE A 33 -0.27 10.47 9.58
CA ILE A 33 0.52 11.03 10.69
C ILE A 33 -0.05 12.40 11.01
N GLU A 34 -0.53 12.56 12.22
CA GLU A 34 -1.00 13.84 12.75
C GLU A 34 -0.09 14.26 13.89
N ARG A 35 0.50 15.44 13.76
CA ARG A 35 1.41 15.99 14.75
C ARG A 35 0.76 17.17 15.47
N ALA A 36 0.57 17.04 16.76
CA ALA A 36 0.12 18.11 17.65
C ALA A 36 1.24 18.40 18.66
N ALA A 37 1.55 19.65 18.93
CA ALA A 37 2.59 20.18 19.81
C ALA A 37 3.60 19.15 20.43
N LYS A 38 3.14 18.30 21.37
CA LYS A 38 3.95 17.28 22.06
C LYS A 38 3.46 15.83 21.81
N LYS A 39 2.48 15.65 20.90
CA LYS A 39 1.86 14.34 20.64
C LYS A 39 1.93 14.00 19.17
N LEU A 40 2.19 12.73 18.88
CA LEU A 40 2.20 12.17 17.53
C LEU A 40 1.10 11.09 17.47
N ARG A 41 0.09 11.31 16.62
CA ARG A 41 -0.95 10.33 16.37
C ARG A 41 -0.70 9.67 15.02
N LEU A 42 -0.56 8.34 15.03
CA LEU A 42 -0.47 7.53 13.82
C LEU A 42 -1.76 6.72 13.65
N SER A 43 -2.47 6.94 12.55
CA SER A 43 -3.60 6.10 12.16
C SER A 43 -3.14 5.18 11.03
N ILE A 44 -3.10 3.87 11.31
CA ILE A 44 -2.66 2.82 10.39
C ILE A 44 -3.90 2.09 9.86
N PHE A 45 -4.10 2.14 8.55
CA PHE A 45 -5.17 1.40 7.86
C PHE A 45 -4.61 0.08 7.34
N SER A 46 -5.14 -1.04 7.82
CA SER A 46 -4.68 -2.38 7.46
C SER A 46 -5.84 -3.31 7.17
N SER A 47 -5.63 -4.28 6.29
CA SER A 47 -6.58 -5.37 6.06
C SER A 47 -6.47 -6.49 7.10
N ARG A 48 -5.38 -6.51 7.88
CA ARG A 48 -5.11 -7.54 8.87
C ARG A 48 -4.67 -6.93 10.21
N PRO A 49 -5.56 -6.25 10.94
CA PRO A 49 -5.22 -5.56 12.18
C PRO A 49 -4.67 -6.50 13.25
N GLY A 50 -5.10 -7.76 13.28
CA GLY A 50 -4.62 -8.75 14.23
C GLY A 50 -3.11 -9.03 14.17
N ILE A 51 -2.48 -8.90 13.00
CA ILE A 51 -1.03 -9.06 12.85
C ILE A 51 -0.28 -7.89 13.47
N ILE A 52 -0.85 -6.68 13.39
CA ILE A 52 -0.24 -5.47 13.98
C ILE A 52 -0.36 -5.49 15.50
N ILE A 53 -1.52 -5.94 15.99
CA ILE A 53 -1.77 -6.03 17.44
C ILE A 53 -0.86 -7.06 18.09
N GLY A 54 -0.64 -8.19 17.40
CA GLY A 54 0.16 -9.28 17.92
C GLY A 54 -0.48 -10.02 19.09
N LYS A 55 0.27 -10.94 19.67
CA LYS A 55 -0.19 -11.71 20.85
C LYS A 55 -0.29 -10.79 22.06
N LYS A 56 -1.51 -10.59 22.58
CA LYS A 56 -1.81 -9.78 23.78
C LYS A 56 -1.33 -8.31 23.67
N GLY A 57 -1.18 -7.77 22.47
CA GLY A 57 -0.77 -6.36 22.29
C GLY A 57 0.74 -6.09 22.40
N ALA A 58 1.59 -7.11 22.53
CA ALA A 58 3.02 -6.93 22.71
C ALA A 58 3.70 -6.24 21.51
N ASP A 59 3.26 -6.55 20.29
CA ASP A 59 3.85 -5.99 19.09
C ASP A 59 3.50 -4.50 18.92
N ILE A 60 2.29 -4.10 19.30
CA ILE A 60 1.89 -2.68 19.35
C ILE A 60 2.72 -1.90 20.38
N GLU A 61 2.91 -2.43 21.58
CA GLU A 61 3.69 -1.75 22.62
C GLU A 61 5.15 -1.59 22.21
N SER A 62 5.73 -2.63 21.62
CA SER A 62 7.09 -2.56 21.05
C SER A 62 7.19 -1.48 19.98
N LEU A 63 6.26 -1.46 19.03
CA LEU A 63 6.20 -0.46 17.96
C LEU A 63 6.05 0.96 18.53
N LYS A 64 5.16 1.16 19.51
CA LYS A 64 4.96 2.44 20.19
C LYS A 64 6.23 2.94 20.86
N ASN A 65 6.95 2.07 21.56
CA ASN A 65 8.21 2.40 22.23
C ASN A 65 9.31 2.78 21.23
N ASP A 66 9.43 2.05 20.11
CA ASP A 66 10.40 2.37 19.06
C ASP A 66 10.10 3.72 18.43
N LEU A 67 8.84 4.00 18.12
CA LEU A 67 8.42 5.27 17.57
C LEU A 67 8.57 6.45 18.53
N ALA A 68 8.33 6.23 19.82
CA ALA A 68 8.57 7.24 20.86
C ALA A 68 10.05 7.62 20.95
N LYS A 69 10.97 6.65 20.85
CA LYS A 69 12.42 6.88 20.80
C LYS A 69 12.83 7.67 19.54
N MET A 70 12.22 7.38 18.39
CA MET A 70 12.54 8.06 17.13
C MET A 70 12.02 9.51 17.07
N SER A 71 10.84 9.76 17.63
CA SER A 71 10.17 11.05 17.54
C SER A 71 10.47 11.99 18.72
N ASN A 72 10.90 11.44 19.87
CA ASN A 72 10.98 12.14 21.17
C ASN A 72 9.65 12.80 21.59
N LEU A 73 8.53 12.21 21.16
CA LEU A 73 7.18 12.66 21.44
C LEU A 73 6.35 11.51 22.01
N GLU A 74 5.25 11.85 22.68
CA GLU A 74 4.25 10.85 23.07
C GLU A 74 3.51 10.33 21.83
N VAL A 75 3.54 9.00 21.59
CA VAL A 75 2.96 8.36 20.40
C VAL A 75 1.65 7.67 20.73
N PHE A 76 0.61 8.00 19.96
CA PHE A 76 -0.68 7.32 19.98
C PHE A 76 -0.85 6.55 18.67
N LEU A 77 -1.08 5.24 18.77
CA LEU A 77 -1.33 4.36 17.64
C LEU A 77 -2.83 4.05 17.56
N ASP A 78 -3.43 4.36 16.43
CA ASP A 78 -4.81 4.03 16.10
C ASP A 78 -4.83 3.08 14.90
N ILE A 79 -5.36 1.87 15.07
CA ILE A 79 -5.38 0.86 14.03
C ILE A 79 -6.80 0.76 13.51
N LYS A 80 -6.97 1.02 12.21
CA LYS A 80 -8.26 0.98 11.51
C LYS A 80 -8.29 -0.16 10.52
N GLU A 81 -9.35 -0.95 10.57
CA GLU A 81 -9.56 -2.04 9.62
C GLU A 81 -10.09 -1.54 8.28
N VAL A 82 -9.49 -2.04 7.20
CA VAL A 82 -9.97 -1.83 5.83
C VAL A 82 -10.95 -2.95 5.49
N ARG A 83 -12.23 -2.62 5.40
CA ARG A 83 -13.31 -3.61 5.14
C ARG A 83 -13.26 -4.24 3.75
N LYS A 84 -12.80 -3.49 2.73
CA LYS A 84 -12.73 -3.95 1.33
C LYS A 84 -11.32 -3.80 0.78
N PRO A 85 -10.39 -4.71 1.12
CA PRO A 85 -8.99 -4.61 0.69
C PRO A 85 -8.80 -4.71 -0.83
N GLU A 86 -9.71 -5.37 -1.54
CA GLU A 86 -9.62 -5.53 -2.99
C GLU A 86 -10.04 -4.28 -3.77
N VAL A 87 -10.56 -3.24 -3.10
CA VAL A 87 -10.90 -1.94 -3.69
C VAL A 87 -9.85 -0.87 -3.34
N GLU A 88 -8.83 -1.23 -2.56
CA GLU A 88 -7.69 -0.38 -2.22
C GLU A 88 -6.53 -0.63 -3.19
N ALA A 89 -6.16 0.39 -3.97
CA ALA A 89 -5.16 0.24 -5.02
C ALA A 89 -3.80 -0.27 -4.51
N LYS A 90 -3.35 0.20 -3.34
CA LYS A 90 -2.08 -0.22 -2.73
C LYS A 90 -2.08 -1.71 -2.39
N LEU A 91 -3.14 -2.19 -1.74
CA LEU A 91 -3.26 -3.59 -1.36
C LEU A 91 -3.37 -4.53 -2.56
N VAL A 92 -4.08 -4.09 -3.60
CA VAL A 92 -4.19 -4.83 -4.86
C VAL A 92 -2.84 -4.90 -5.56
N ALA A 93 -2.09 -3.79 -5.62
CA ALA A 93 -0.76 -3.75 -6.23
C ALA A 93 0.22 -4.66 -5.51
N GLU A 94 0.27 -4.62 -4.17
CA GLU A 94 1.11 -5.49 -3.35
C GLU A 94 0.73 -6.97 -3.49
N ASN A 95 -0.56 -7.28 -3.58
CA ASN A 95 -1.03 -8.65 -3.79
C ASN A 95 -0.58 -9.20 -5.14
N ILE A 96 -0.66 -8.40 -6.21
CA ILE A 96 -0.14 -8.79 -7.52
C ILE A 96 1.38 -8.98 -7.46
N ALA A 97 2.14 -8.08 -6.80
CA ALA A 97 3.58 -8.18 -6.62
C ALA A 97 3.96 -9.49 -5.94
N ASN A 98 3.34 -9.81 -4.80
CA ASN A 98 3.57 -11.05 -4.08
C ASN A 98 3.24 -12.31 -4.91
N GLN A 99 2.25 -12.25 -5.80
CA GLN A 99 1.93 -13.35 -6.70
C GLN A 99 2.99 -13.52 -7.80
N LEU A 100 3.54 -12.42 -8.33
CA LEU A 100 4.63 -12.46 -9.31
C LEU A 100 5.92 -13.03 -8.70
N GLU A 101 6.27 -12.63 -7.49
CA GLU A 101 7.40 -13.19 -6.74
C GLU A 101 7.28 -14.70 -6.52
N LYS A 102 6.05 -15.17 -6.28
CA LYS A 102 5.71 -16.61 -6.19
C LYS A 102 5.62 -17.33 -7.55
N ARG A 103 6.07 -16.68 -8.63
CA ARG A 103 6.08 -17.22 -10.00
C ARG A 103 4.69 -17.61 -10.53
N ILE A 104 3.63 -16.98 -10.04
CA ILE A 104 2.29 -17.14 -10.59
C ILE A 104 2.22 -16.38 -11.92
N SER A 105 1.51 -16.95 -12.90
CA SER A 105 1.31 -16.28 -14.20
C SER A 105 0.74 -14.87 -14.03
N PHE A 106 1.44 -13.86 -14.56
CA PHE A 106 1.05 -12.46 -14.47
C PHE A 106 -0.35 -12.20 -15.04
N ARG A 107 -0.73 -12.87 -16.14
CA ARG A 107 -2.08 -12.75 -16.73
C ARG A 107 -3.17 -13.21 -15.77
N ARG A 108 -2.93 -14.32 -15.07
CA ARG A 108 -3.86 -14.86 -14.08
C ARG A 108 -3.96 -13.94 -12.87
N ALA A 109 -2.84 -13.43 -12.38
CA ALA A 109 -2.79 -12.51 -11.24
C ALA A 109 -3.56 -11.21 -11.53
N MET A 110 -3.27 -10.57 -12.68
CA MET A 110 -3.96 -9.35 -13.11
C MET A 110 -5.46 -9.55 -13.31
N LYS A 111 -5.87 -10.60 -14.04
CA LYS A 111 -7.27 -10.89 -14.30
C LYS A 111 -8.05 -11.16 -13.02
N LYS A 112 -7.49 -11.95 -12.09
CA LYS A 112 -8.09 -12.25 -10.79
C LYS A 112 -8.26 -10.98 -9.96
N ALA A 113 -7.25 -10.12 -9.91
CA ALA A 113 -7.31 -8.86 -9.16
C ALA A 113 -8.40 -7.94 -9.70
N VAL A 114 -8.48 -7.76 -11.01
CA VAL A 114 -9.51 -6.94 -11.67
C VAL A 114 -10.91 -7.47 -11.40
N GLN A 115 -11.13 -8.78 -11.59
CA GLN A 115 -12.42 -9.42 -11.33
C GLN A 115 -12.86 -9.30 -9.87
N SER A 116 -11.93 -9.46 -8.91
CA SER A 116 -12.23 -9.32 -7.49
C SER A 116 -12.65 -7.90 -7.14
N ALA A 117 -11.94 -6.90 -7.64
CA ALA A 117 -12.27 -5.50 -7.39
C ALA A 117 -13.63 -5.10 -8.02
N MET A 118 -13.92 -5.54 -9.25
CA MET A 118 -15.22 -5.29 -9.91
C MET A 118 -16.36 -5.94 -9.14
N ARG A 119 -16.18 -7.17 -8.64
CA ARG A 119 -17.19 -7.89 -7.83
C ARG A 119 -17.54 -7.14 -6.54
N LEU A 120 -16.58 -6.45 -5.94
CA LEU A 120 -16.77 -5.69 -4.69
C LEU A 120 -17.28 -4.27 -4.89
N GLY A 121 -17.59 -3.91 -6.14
CA GLY A 121 -18.29 -2.69 -6.48
C GLY A 121 -17.41 -1.54 -6.97
N ALA A 122 -16.18 -1.81 -7.42
CA ALA A 122 -15.40 -0.82 -8.17
C ALA A 122 -16.10 -0.51 -9.51
N LYS A 123 -16.16 0.76 -9.90
CA LYS A 123 -16.72 1.18 -11.20
C LYS A 123 -15.81 0.89 -12.38
N GLY A 124 -14.53 0.74 -12.09
CA GLY A 124 -13.54 0.37 -13.09
C GLY A 124 -12.16 0.16 -12.47
N VAL A 125 -11.39 -0.69 -13.10
CA VAL A 125 -10.03 -1.05 -12.65
C VAL A 125 -9.12 -1.11 -13.85
N LYS A 126 -7.92 -0.54 -13.70
CA LYS A 126 -6.85 -0.63 -14.69
C LYS A 126 -5.57 -1.08 -13.99
N VAL A 127 -4.99 -2.16 -14.47
CA VAL A 127 -3.72 -2.71 -13.97
C VAL A 127 -2.71 -2.69 -15.12
N VAL A 128 -1.51 -2.25 -14.82
CA VAL A 128 -0.39 -2.24 -15.78
C VAL A 128 0.79 -2.92 -15.09
N CYS A 129 1.32 -3.95 -15.71
CA CYS A 129 2.55 -4.63 -15.29
C CYS A 129 3.62 -4.44 -16.35
N SER A 130 4.82 -4.03 -15.93
CA SER A 130 5.97 -3.75 -16.81
C SER A 130 7.21 -4.47 -16.29
N GLY A 131 8.01 -5.01 -17.21
CA GLY A 131 9.24 -5.70 -16.86
C GLY A 131 9.41 -7.01 -17.66
N ARG A 132 10.29 -7.89 -17.17
CA ARG A 132 10.50 -9.23 -17.74
C ARG A 132 9.41 -10.20 -17.28
N LEU A 133 8.19 -10.00 -17.82
CA LEU A 133 7.01 -10.75 -17.42
C LEU A 133 7.13 -12.24 -17.79
N GLY A 134 7.03 -13.10 -16.77
CA GLY A 134 7.17 -14.54 -16.96
C GLY A 134 8.58 -15.01 -17.31
N GLY A 135 9.61 -14.19 -17.07
CA GLY A 135 11.00 -14.51 -17.38
C GLY A 135 11.41 -14.23 -18.84
N ALA A 136 10.59 -13.51 -19.60
CA ALA A 136 10.93 -13.15 -20.97
C ALA A 136 12.23 -12.34 -21.03
N GLU A 137 13.09 -12.58 -22.06
CA GLU A 137 14.34 -11.86 -22.21
C GLU A 137 14.13 -10.37 -22.47
N ILE A 138 13.12 -10.03 -23.26
CA ILE A 138 12.75 -8.65 -23.59
C ILE A 138 11.65 -8.21 -22.65
N ALA A 139 11.88 -7.10 -21.96
CA ALA A 139 10.88 -6.47 -21.09
C ALA A 139 9.71 -5.95 -21.94
N ARG A 140 8.51 -6.12 -21.43
CA ARG A 140 7.29 -5.63 -22.05
C ARG A 140 6.31 -5.10 -21.03
N THR A 141 5.33 -4.33 -21.52
CA THR A 141 4.25 -3.79 -20.71
C THR A 141 2.93 -4.43 -21.12
N GLU A 142 2.27 -5.06 -20.15
CA GLU A 142 0.93 -5.64 -20.33
C GLU A 142 -0.09 -4.84 -19.53
N LYS A 143 -1.25 -4.60 -20.13
CA LYS A 143 -2.34 -3.83 -19.52
C LYS A 143 -3.59 -4.68 -19.44
N TYR A 144 -4.30 -4.57 -18.31
CA TYR A 144 -5.63 -5.14 -18.15
C TYR A 144 -6.56 -4.05 -17.62
N HIS A 145 -7.72 -3.90 -18.25
CA HIS A 145 -8.66 -2.84 -17.94
C HIS A 145 -10.08 -3.36 -18.03
N GLU A 146 -10.90 -3.04 -17.03
CA GLU A 146 -12.32 -3.38 -17.01
C GLU A 146 -13.10 -2.23 -16.35
N GLY A 147 -14.28 -1.92 -16.91
CA GLY A 147 -15.10 -0.81 -16.45
C GLY A 147 -14.58 0.56 -16.92
N SER A 148 -14.92 1.61 -16.19
CA SER A 148 -14.58 3.00 -16.52
C SER A 148 -13.56 3.58 -15.55
N VAL A 149 -12.42 4.07 -16.06
CA VAL A 149 -11.39 4.75 -15.26
C VAL A 149 -11.08 6.10 -15.91
N PRO A 150 -11.92 7.13 -15.67
CA PRO A 150 -11.81 8.43 -16.30
C PRO A 150 -10.72 9.28 -15.65
N LEU A 151 -9.45 9.16 -16.11
CA LEU A 151 -8.31 9.85 -15.53
C LEU A 151 -8.31 11.38 -15.70
N HIS A 152 -9.13 11.89 -16.64
CA HIS A 152 -9.27 13.34 -16.87
C HIS A 152 -10.37 14.00 -16.05
N THR A 153 -11.19 13.24 -15.33
CA THR A 153 -12.30 13.76 -14.54
C THR A 153 -11.85 14.06 -13.14
N LEU A 154 -11.69 15.34 -12.78
CA LEU A 154 -11.20 15.77 -11.46
C LEU A 154 -12.10 15.36 -10.29
N ARG A 155 -13.41 15.24 -10.50
CA ARG A 155 -14.36 14.81 -9.47
C ARG A 155 -14.43 13.30 -9.28
N GLY A 156 -13.73 12.51 -10.12
CA GLY A 156 -13.71 11.05 -10.02
C GLY A 156 -12.86 10.59 -8.83
N ASP A 157 -13.39 9.71 -7.99
CA ASP A 157 -12.62 9.10 -6.90
C ASP A 157 -11.80 7.92 -7.44
N ILE A 158 -10.59 8.24 -7.90
CA ILE A 158 -9.66 7.27 -8.46
C ILE A 158 -8.49 7.08 -7.51
N ASP A 159 -8.42 5.89 -6.92
CA ASP A 159 -7.31 5.47 -6.10
C ASP A 159 -6.18 4.93 -6.99
N TYR A 160 -4.95 5.36 -6.72
CA TYR A 160 -3.76 4.99 -7.48
C TYR A 160 -2.65 4.50 -6.58
N ALA A 161 -2.04 3.38 -6.96
CA ALA A 161 -0.85 2.89 -6.26
C ALA A 161 0.13 2.18 -7.21
N THR A 162 1.37 2.14 -6.76
CA THR A 162 2.46 1.39 -7.40
C THR A 162 3.01 0.36 -6.44
N ALA A 163 3.48 -0.74 -6.99
CA ALA A 163 4.24 -1.75 -6.27
C ALA A 163 5.35 -2.31 -7.18
N GLU A 164 6.39 -2.83 -6.57
CA GLU A 164 7.50 -3.48 -7.23
C GLU A 164 7.54 -4.94 -6.79
N ALA A 165 7.72 -5.84 -7.75
CA ALA A 165 7.90 -7.27 -7.51
C ALA A 165 9.35 -7.63 -7.82
N GLU A 166 10.09 -8.09 -6.82
CA GLU A 166 11.45 -8.57 -6.98
C GLU A 166 11.43 -10.02 -7.46
N THR A 167 11.69 -10.22 -8.75
CA THR A 167 11.75 -11.56 -9.34
C THR A 167 13.19 -11.97 -9.59
N THR A 168 13.44 -13.27 -9.78
CA THR A 168 14.76 -13.80 -10.14
C THR A 168 15.33 -13.23 -11.46
N TYR A 169 14.47 -12.64 -12.28
CA TYR A 169 14.82 -12.05 -13.58
C TYR A 169 14.94 -10.53 -13.54
N GLY A 170 14.75 -9.91 -12.37
CA GLY A 170 14.76 -8.47 -12.17
C GLY A 170 13.46 -7.94 -11.57
N ILE A 171 13.37 -6.62 -11.47
CA ILE A 171 12.22 -5.94 -10.86
C ILE A 171 11.11 -5.76 -11.91
N CYS A 172 9.89 -6.14 -11.56
CA CYS A 172 8.69 -5.87 -12.32
C CYS A 172 7.88 -4.77 -11.64
N GLY A 173 7.61 -3.67 -12.35
CA GLY A 173 6.78 -2.57 -11.86
C GLY A 173 5.30 -2.83 -12.10
N ILE A 174 4.47 -2.55 -11.09
CA ILE A 174 3.02 -2.70 -11.14
C ILE A 174 2.39 -1.35 -10.84
N LYS A 175 1.42 -0.94 -11.65
CA LYS A 175 0.61 0.26 -11.46
C LYS A 175 -0.85 -0.13 -11.46
N VAL A 176 -1.61 0.34 -10.48
CA VAL A 176 -3.03 0.03 -10.32
C VAL A 176 -3.81 1.33 -10.17
N TRP A 177 -4.91 1.44 -10.90
CA TRP A 177 -5.91 2.50 -10.77
C TRP A 177 -7.26 1.84 -10.50
N ILE A 178 -7.95 2.29 -9.46
CA ILE A 178 -9.28 1.80 -9.09
C ILE A 178 -10.22 2.98 -8.97
N ASN A 179 -11.27 2.98 -9.76
CA ASN A 179 -12.34 3.95 -9.66
C ASN A 179 -13.37 3.48 -8.62
N LYS A 180 -13.45 4.19 -7.49
CA LYS A 180 -14.35 3.88 -6.37
C LYS A 180 -15.75 4.46 -6.57
N GLY A 181 -15.87 5.51 -7.40
CA GLY A 181 -17.17 6.12 -7.64
C GLY A 181 -17.18 7.55 -8.15
#